data_e146e261bf35ac10fe835b58c0400b37
#
_entry.id   e146e261bf35ac10fe835b58c0400b37
#
_cell.length_a   1.000
_cell.length_b   1.000
_cell.length_c   1.000
_cell.angle_alpha   90.00
_cell.angle_beta   90.00
_cell.angle_gamma   90.00
#
_symmetry.space_group_name_H-M   'P 1'
#
loop_
_entity.id
_entity.type
_entity.pdbx_description
1 polymer ?
#
loop_
_entity_poly.entity_id
_entity_poly.type
_entity_poly.pdbx_seq_one_letter_code
_entity_poly.pdbx_strand_id
1 'polypeptide(L)'
;PGHRFTLNASFADVDPARYDALVVPGGRAPEYLRMNVRVVEITRHFLAADKPVAAICHGAQLLAATGLIKGRRISAYPACQVEVELAGAEYMGIAIDAAVTDGKLVTAPAWPAHPAWMAQFLAVLGTRISL
;
A
#
# COMPACT_ATOMS: atom_id res chain seq x y z
N PRO A 1 0.49 -22.00 12.57
CA PRO A 1 1.73 -21.37 12.09
C PRO A 1 1.70 -21.29 10.57
N GLY A 2 2.12 -20.14 10.02
CA GLY A 2 2.29 -19.95 8.57
C GLY A 2 3.58 -20.60 8.06
N HIS A 3 3.92 -20.33 6.81
CA HIS A 3 5.18 -20.78 6.21
C HIS A 3 6.37 -20.05 6.82
N ARG A 4 7.50 -20.74 6.92
CA ARG A 4 8.77 -20.11 7.22
C ARG A 4 9.23 -19.31 6.00
N PHE A 5 9.54 -18.04 6.21
CA PHE A 5 10.09 -17.16 5.18
C PHE A 5 11.35 -16.49 5.72
N THR A 6 12.44 -16.58 4.96
CA THR A 6 13.69 -15.93 5.33
C THR A 6 13.65 -14.48 4.85
N LEU A 7 13.78 -13.53 5.79
CA LEU A 7 13.91 -12.12 5.45
C LEU A 7 15.33 -11.85 4.94
N ASN A 8 15.45 -10.97 3.96
CA ASN A 8 16.73 -10.59 3.36
C ASN A 8 17.20 -9.18 3.78
N ALA A 9 16.40 -8.47 4.57
CA ALA A 9 16.78 -7.20 5.19
C ALA A 9 15.95 -6.94 6.45
N SER A 10 16.45 -6.13 7.36
CA SER A 10 15.65 -5.52 8.43
C SER A 10 15.21 -4.11 8.04
N PHE A 11 14.20 -3.57 8.71
CA PHE A 11 13.75 -2.19 8.44
C PHE A 11 14.84 -1.14 8.73
N ALA A 12 15.76 -1.44 9.64
CA ALA A 12 16.89 -0.56 9.94
C ALA A 12 17.90 -0.46 8.78
N ASP A 13 18.04 -1.55 8.02
CA ASP A 13 19.01 -1.65 6.92
C ASP A 13 18.47 -1.06 5.60
N VAL A 14 17.15 -0.78 5.53
CA VAL A 14 16.53 -0.26 4.31
C VAL A 14 16.80 1.23 4.16
N ASP A 15 17.47 1.62 3.07
CA ASP A 15 17.50 2.99 2.58
C ASP A 15 16.41 3.14 1.49
N PRO A 16 15.28 3.83 1.78
CA PRO A 16 14.16 3.92 0.84
C PRO A 16 14.51 4.72 -0.42
N ALA A 17 15.57 5.53 -0.40
CA ALA A 17 16.03 6.26 -1.59
C ALA A 17 16.52 5.31 -2.70
N ARG A 18 16.98 4.12 -2.34
CA ARG A 18 17.52 3.12 -3.27
C ARG A 18 16.47 2.25 -3.95
N TYR A 19 15.19 2.48 -3.67
CA TYR A 19 14.08 1.69 -4.22
C TYR A 19 13.16 2.57 -5.04
N ASP A 20 12.60 2.00 -6.10
CA ASP A 20 11.73 2.71 -7.04
C ASP A 20 10.26 2.71 -6.64
N ALA A 21 9.83 1.73 -5.85
CA ALA A 21 8.45 1.56 -5.45
C ALA A 21 8.30 0.81 -4.12
N LEU A 22 7.13 0.93 -3.51
CA LEU A 22 6.76 0.24 -2.26
C LEU A 22 5.51 -0.61 -2.47
N VAL A 23 5.55 -1.85 -2.00
CA VAL A 23 4.39 -2.73 -1.91
C VAL A 23 4.08 -3.02 -0.45
N VAL A 24 2.84 -2.74 -0.05
CA VAL A 24 2.32 -2.95 1.31
C VAL A 24 1.25 -4.05 1.26
N PRO A 25 1.60 -5.29 1.62
CA PRO A 25 0.61 -6.36 1.69
C PRO A 25 -0.35 -6.18 2.86
N GLY A 26 -1.43 -6.96 2.83
CA GLY A 26 -2.45 -6.96 3.87
C GLY A 26 -2.18 -7.95 5.01
N GLY A 27 -3.24 -8.62 5.45
CA GLY A 27 -3.24 -9.47 6.64
C GLY A 27 -3.23 -8.63 7.91
N ARG A 28 -2.74 -9.18 9.01
CA ARG A 28 -2.69 -8.50 10.31
C ARG A 28 -1.40 -7.70 10.55
N ALA A 29 -0.38 -7.92 9.74
CA ALA A 29 0.91 -7.23 9.90
C ALA A 29 0.79 -5.70 9.92
N PRO A 30 -0.03 -5.04 9.07
CA PRO A 30 -0.18 -3.59 9.09
C PRO A 30 -0.62 -3.00 10.42
N GLU A 31 -1.41 -3.72 11.24
CA GLU A 31 -1.81 -3.28 12.58
C GLU A 31 -0.60 -3.03 13.50
N TYR A 32 0.45 -3.82 13.34
CA TYR A 32 1.68 -3.72 14.11
C TYR A 32 2.71 -2.82 13.43
N LEU A 33 2.82 -2.92 12.10
CA LEU A 33 3.79 -2.15 11.32
C LEU A 33 3.55 -0.64 11.44
N ARG A 34 2.30 -0.20 11.51
CA ARG A 34 1.95 1.22 11.71
C ARG A 34 2.42 1.81 13.05
N MET A 35 2.76 0.96 14.02
CA MET A 35 3.34 1.38 15.31
C MET A 35 4.87 1.48 15.27
N ASN A 36 5.49 0.98 14.22
CA ASN A 36 6.93 1.06 14.04
C ASN A 36 7.31 2.35 13.32
N VAL A 37 7.97 3.26 14.01
CA VAL A 37 8.36 4.58 13.49
C VAL A 37 9.14 4.46 12.19
N ARG A 38 10.10 3.51 12.12
CA ARG A 38 10.92 3.32 10.92
C ARG A 38 10.11 2.87 9.71
N VAL A 39 9.14 2.00 9.90
CA VAL A 39 8.25 1.55 8.81
C VAL A 39 7.38 2.69 8.31
N VAL A 40 6.86 3.51 9.22
CA VAL A 40 6.08 4.71 8.86
C VAL A 40 6.95 5.71 8.09
N GLU A 41 8.20 5.94 8.51
CA GLU A 41 9.16 6.81 7.81
C GLU A 41 9.47 6.31 6.39
N ILE A 42 9.73 5.01 6.24
CA ILE A 42 9.92 4.39 4.91
C ILE A 42 8.70 4.66 4.03
N THR A 43 7.50 4.39 4.54
CA THR A 43 6.26 4.60 3.79
C THR A 43 6.05 6.06 3.43
N ARG A 44 6.33 6.98 4.35
CA ARG A 44 6.29 8.44 4.11
C ARG A 44 7.23 8.86 2.99
N HIS A 45 8.43 8.30 2.94
CA HIS A 45 9.41 8.61 1.89
C HIS A 45 8.83 8.37 0.50
N PHE A 46 8.18 7.21 0.27
CA PHE A 46 7.61 6.90 -1.04
C PHE A 46 6.45 7.81 -1.40
N LEU A 47 5.55 8.08 -0.45
CA LEU A 47 4.42 8.97 -0.68
C LEU A 47 4.86 10.42 -0.91
N ALA A 48 5.78 10.93 -0.11
CA ALA A 48 6.29 12.30 -0.22
C ALA A 48 7.12 12.53 -1.48
N ALA A 49 7.86 11.52 -1.92
CA ALA A 49 8.66 11.57 -3.15
C ALA A 49 7.86 11.27 -4.41
N ASP A 50 6.53 11.09 -4.28
CA ASP A 50 5.63 10.67 -5.37
C ASP A 50 6.15 9.44 -6.12
N LYS A 51 6.72 8.48 -5.39
CA LYS A 51 7.10 7.17 -5.93
C LYS A 51 5.89 6.23 -5.95
N PRO A 52 5.86 5.24 -6.86
CA PRO A 52 4.79 4.26 -6.90
C PRO A 52 4.62 3.51 -5.59
N VAL A 53 3.38 3.46 -5.09
CA VAL A 53 3.00 2.71 -3.89
C VAL A 53 1.79 1.84 -4.21
N ALA A 54 1.88 0.57 -3.89
CA ALA A 54 0.75 -0.35 -3.95
C ALA A 54 0.40 -0.85 -2.54
N ALA A 55 -0.85 -0.71 -2.11
CA ALA A 55 -1.32 -1.22 -0.82
C ALA A 55 -2.63 -1.98 -0.97
N ILE A 56 -2.79 -3.06 -0.22
CA ILE A 56 -3.99 -3.89 -0.29
C ILE A 56 -4.52 -4.23 1.10
N CYS A 57 -5.85 -4.35 1.20
CA CYS A 57 -6.53 -4.84 2.39
C CYS A 57 -6.22 -3.94 3.61
N HIS A 58 -5.68 -4.49 4.70
CA HIS A 58 -5.26 -3.75 5.88
C HIS A 58 -3.99 -2.90 5.67
N GLY A 59 -3.31 -3.03 4.53
CA GLY A 59 -2.18 -2.16 4.18
C GLY A 59 -2.51 -0.67 4.22
N ALA A 60 -3.77 -0.31 4.01
CA ALA A 60 -4.25 1.07 4.15
C ALA A 60 -4.03 1.67 5.55
N GLN A 61 -4.00 0.85 6.60
CA GLN A 61 -3.70 1.31 7.97
C GLN A 61 -2.30 1.92 8.07
N LEU A 62 -1.32 1.33 7.37
CA LEU A 62 0.02 1.89 7.32
C LEU A 62 0.04 3.20 6.54
N LEU A 63 -0.71 3.29 5.43
CA LEU A 63 -0.86 4.54 4.68
C LEU A 63 -1.49 5.64 5.55
N ALA A 64 -2.56 5.34 6.27
CA ALA A 64 -3.23 6.27 7.19
C ALA A 64 -2.27 6.80 8.26
N ALA A 65 -1.43 5.93 8.84
CA ALA A 65 -0.45 6.31 9.87
C ALA A 65 0.62 7.29 9.36
N THR A 66 0.81 7.42 8.05
CA THR A 66 1.76 8.39 7.49
C THR A 66 1.29 9.84 7.62
N GLY A 67 -0.03 10.10 7.69
CA GLY A 67 -0.61 11.44 7.63
C GLY A 67 -0.55 12.10 6.24
N LEU A 68 -0.20 11.36 5.18
CA LEU A 68 0.02 11.90 3.82
C LEU A 68 -1.05 11.49 2.81
N ILE A 69 -2.18 10.91 3.26
CA ILE A 69 -3.22 10.42 2.36
C ILE A 69 -4.45 11.34 2.25
N LYS A 70 -4.39 12.51 2.86
CA LYS A 70 -5.51 13.48 2.79
C LYS A 70 -5.87 13.82 1.34
N GLY A 71 -7.15 13.70 1.01
CA GLY A 71 -7.68 13.97 -0.34
C GLY A 71 -7.37 12.90 -1.39
N ARG A 72 -6.71 11.80 -1.01
CA ARG A 72 -6.43 10.68 -1.91
C ARG A 72 -7.63 9.72 -1.97
N ARG A 73 -7.85 9.11 -3.13
CA ARG A 73 -8.86 8.06 -3.31
C ARG A 73 -8.24 6.70 -3.00
N ILE A 74 -8.77 6.02 -1.99
CA ILE A 74 -8.20 4.78 -1.45
C ILE A 74 -9.27 3.71 -1.31
N SER A 75 -9.02 2.54 -1.86
CA SER A 75 -9.76 1.32 -1.51
C SER A 75 -8.96 0.51 -0.50
N ALA A 76 -9.67 -0.13 0.42
CA ALA A 76 -9.10 -0.93 1.49
C ALA A 76 -10.08 -2.02 1.90
N TYR A 77 -9.64 -2.93 2.77
CA TYR A 77 -10.58 -3.84 3.42
C TYR A 77 -11.69 -3.02 4.11
N PRO A 78 -12.97 -3.42 4.00
CA PRO A 78 -14.09 -2.58 4.48
C PRO A 78 -13.96 -2.13 5.93
N ALA A 79 -13.40 -2.96 6.81
CA ALA A 79 -13.19 -2.57 8.21
C ALA A 79 -12.17 -1.43 8.39
N CYS A 80 -11.35 -1.12 7.39
CA CYS A 80 -10.39 -0.01 7.41
C CYS A 80 -10.99 1.32 6.92
N GLN A 81 -12.25 1.34 6.47
CA GLN A 81 -12.90 2.56 5.96
C GLN A 81 -12.80 3.70 6.95
N VAL A 82 -13.14 3.47 8.21
CA VAL A 82 -13.14 4.50 9.26
C VAL A 82 -11.75 5.14 9.41
N GLU A 83 -10.69 4.33 9.40
CA GLU A 83 -9.32 4.84 9.53
C GLU A 83 -8.89 5.65 8.31
N VAL A 84 -9.27 5.21 7.10
CA VAL A 84 -9.00 5.90 5.84
C VAL A 84 -9.68 7.27 5.82
N GLU A 85 -10.95 7.34 6.20
CA GLU A 85 -11.73 8.58 6.25
C GLU A 85 -11.23 9.53 7.36
N LEU A 86 -10.90 9.02 8.55
CA LEU A 86 -10.32 9.81 9.62
C LEU A 86 -8.96 10.42 9.23
N ALA A 87 -8.18 9.73 8.40
CA ALA A 87 -6.95 10.25 7.83
C ALA A 87 -7.17 11.27 6.69
N GLY A 88 -8.45 11.58 6.36
CA GLY A 88 -8.84 12.58 5.38
C GLY A 88 -8.84 12.11 3.93
N ALA A 89 -8.71 10.81 3.68
CA ALA A 89 -8.83 10.23 2.35
C ALA A 89 -10.31 9.94 1.99
N GLU A 90 -10.59 9.83 0.69
CA GLU A 90 -11.87 9.36 0.18
C GLU A 90 -11.84 7.83 0.09
N TYR A 91 -12.70 7.15 0.86
CA TYR A 91 -12.82 5.71 0.78
C TYR A 91 -13.61 5.28 -0.45
N MET A 92 -13.00 4.47 -1.29
CA MET A 92 -13.58 3.92 -2.52
C MET A 92 -14.13 2.52 -2.25
N GLY A 93 -15.45 2.43 -2.01
CA GLY A 93 -16.17 1.15 -1.86
C GLY A 93 -16.40 0.51 -3.23
N ILE A 94 -15.44 -0.25 -3.70
CA ILE A 94 -15.46 -0.92 -5.01
C ILE A 94 -15.69 -2.43 -4.87
N ALA A 95 -15.87 -3.12 -6.01
CA ALA A 95 -15.96 -4.58 -6.04
C ALA A 95 -14.71 -5.22 -5.40
N ILE A 96 -14.89 -6.37 -4.75
CA ILE A 96 -13.85 -7.03 -3.95
C ILE A 96 -12.63 -7.47 -4.79
N ASP A 97 -12.80 -7.63 -6.08
CA ASP A 97 -11.79 -8.04 -7.07
C ASP A 97 -11.26 -6.87 -7.92
N ALA A 98 -11.71 -5.64 -7.62
CA ALA A 98 -11.28 -4.43 -8.32
C ALA A 98 -10.13 -3.72 -7.58
N ALA A 99 -9.50 -2.75 -8.26
CA ALA A 99 -8.47 -1.90 -7.69
C ALA A 99 -8.67 -0.44 -8.11
N VAL A 100 -8.15 0.49 -7.32
CA VAL A 100 -8.16 1.92 -7.57
C VAL A 100 -6.75 2.43 -7.79
N THR A 101 -6.56 3.19 -8.86
CA THR A 101 -5.35 3.98 -9.08
C THR A 101 -5.67 5.46 -8.87
N ASP A 102 -4.90 6.11 -8.02
CA ASP A 102 -4.90 7.55 -7.81
C ASP A 102 -3.47 8.08 -7.96
N GLY A 103 -3.15 8.65 -9.12
CA GLY A 103 -1.79 9.00 -9.46
C GLY A 103 -0.87 7.78 -9.43
N LYS A 104 0.11 7.77 -8.53
CA LYS A 104 1.03 6.64 -8.34
C LYS A 104 0.68 5.74 -7.15
N LEU A 105 -0.47 5.95 -6.53
CA LEU A 105 -0.97 5.11 -5.45
C LEU A 105 -2.02 4.14 -6.01
N VAL A 106 -1.77 2.84 -5.85
CA VAL A 106 -2.66 1.76 -6.27
C VAL A 106 -3.15 1.00 -5.05
N THR A 107 -4.45 0.97 -4.83
CA THR A 107 -5.04 0.33 -3.65
C THR A 107 -6.15 -0.64 -4.01
N ALA A 108 -6.37 -1.65 -3.18
CA ALA A 108 -7.37 -2.67 -3.40
C ALA A 108 -7.96 -3.21 -2.09
N PRO A 109 -9.21 -3.72 -2.11
CA PRO A 109 -9.89 -4.12 -0.89
C PRO A 109 -9.39 -5.42 -0.28
N ALA A 110 -9.11 -6.44 -1.08
CA ALA A 110 -8.77 -7.77 -0.55
C ALA A 110 -8.09 -8.67 -1.58
N TRP A 111 -7.69 -9.85 -1.15
CA TRP A 111 -6.97 -10.84 -1.96
C TRP A 111 -7.61 -11.21 -3.33
N PRO A 112 -8.94 -11.18 -3.55
CA PRO A 112 -9.49 -11.42 -4.89
C PRO A 112 -9.05 -10.36 -5.92
N ALA A 113 -8.67 -9.17 -5.46
CA ALA A 113 -8.21 -8.08 -6.29
C ALA A 113 -6.73 -8.19 -6.73
N HIS A 114 -5.97 -9.19 -6.28
CA HIS A 114 -4.54 -9.29 -6.62
C HIS A 114 -4.26 -9.13 -8.13
N PRO A 115 -5.02 -9.76 -9.06
CA PRO A 115 -4.77 -9.57 -10.49
C PRO A 115 -4.94 -8.12 -10.95
N ALA A 116 -6.05 -7.48 -10.58
CA ALA A 116 -6.33 -6.09 -10.96
C ALA A 116 -5.34 -5.12 -10.30
N TRP A 117 -5.03 -5.34 -9.01
CA TRP A 117 -4.09 -4.54 -8.24
C TRP A 117 -2.69 -4.57 -8.82
N MET A 118 -2.16 -5.77 -9.13
CA MET A 118 -0.85 -5.92 -9.75
C MET A 118 -0.80 -5.38 -11.18
N ALA A 119 -1.85 -5.60 -11.98
CA ALA A 119 -1.90 -5.06 -13.33
C ALA A 119 -1.83 -3.53 -13.35
N GLN A 120 -2.60 -2.86 -12.47
CA GLN A 120 -2.55 -1.41 -12.33
C GLN A 120 -1.20 -0.92 -11.79
N PHE A 121 -0.62 -1.63 -10.82
CA PHE A 121 0.69 -1.27 -10.27
C PHE A 121 1.81 -1.40 -11.30
N LEU A 122 1.83 -2.48 -12.07
CA LEU A 122 2.80 -2.67 -13.16
C LEU A 122 2.65 -1.58 -14.23
N ALA A 123 1.43 -1.16 -14.54
CA ALA A 123 1.19 -0.04 -15.46
C ALA A 123 1.77 1.27 -14.90
N VAL A 124 1.59 1.56 -13.61
CA VAL A 124 2.17 2.74 -12.93
C VAL A 124 3.70 2.69 -12.94
N LEU A 125 4.30 1.50 -12.83
CA LEU A 125 5.75 1.30 -12.95
C LEU A 125 6.27 1.47 -14.39
N GLY A 126 5.39 1.61 -15.38
CA GLY A 126 5.77 1.72 -16.78
C GLY A 126 6.18 0.39 -17.43
N THR A 127 5.79 -0.73 -16.83
CA THR A 127 6.06 -2.07 -17.37
C THR A 127 5.38 -2.25 -18.72
N ARG A 128 6.12 -2.73 -19.70
CA ARG A 128 5.63 -3.08 -21.04
C ARG A 128 5.95 -4.54 -21.33
N ILE A 129 5.01 -5.27 -21.86
CA ILE A 129 5.22 -6.62 -22.39
C ILE A 129 5.35 -6.47 -23.90
N SER A 130 6.54 -6.79 -24.45
CA SER A 130 6.74 -6.95 -25.89
C SER A 130 6.65 -8.44 -26.21
N LEU A 131 5.78 -8.78 -27.16
CA LEU A 131 5.67 -10.14 -27.72
C LEU A 131 6.68 -10.30 -28.84
#